data_7d676e89973fd27ec73477a1c80f03f7
#
_entry.id   7d676e89973fd27ec73477a1c80f03f7
#
_cell.length_a   1.000
_cell.length_b   1.000
_cell.length_c   1.000
_cell.angle_alpha   90.00
_cell.angle_beta   90.00
_cell.angle_gamma   90.00
#
_symmetry.space_group_name_H-M   'P 1'
#
loop_
_entity.id
_entity.type
_entity.pdbx_description
1 polymer ?
#
loop_
_entity_poly.entity_id
_entity_poly.type
_entity_poly.pdbx_seq_one_letter_code
_entity_poly.pdbx_strand_id
1 'polypeptide(L)'
;METSRLLSLCLAAVVTVIVFVNSFSYMNSSSSKNEQENSKVKLTKRLPDAIIIGVKKCGTTTLGQFLNHHPSIAATGEISYFENYKNYLKGPAYYVKQMPYAR
;
A
#
# COMPACT_ATOMS: atom_id res chain seq x y z
N MET A 1 -34.99 14.46 -51.88
CA MET A 1 -33.75 15.14 -51.40
C MET A 1 -33.59 15.21 -49.88
N GLU A 2 -34.63 15.15 -49.10
CA GLU A 2 -34.52 15.22 -47.64
C GLU A 2 -34.03 13.91 -47.01
N THR A 3 -34.32 12.75 -47.56
CA THR A 3 -33.88 11.45 -47.05
C THR A 3 -32.38 11.24 -47.10
N SER A 4 -31.68 11.78 -48.09
CA SER A 4 -30.21 11.68 -48.18
C SER A 4 -29.49 12.57 -47.17
N ARG A 5 -30.07 13.70 -46.78
CA ARG A 5 -29.56 14.56 -45.72
C ARG A 5 -29.73 13.93 -44.34
N LEU A 6 -30.85 13.29 -44.08
CA LEU A 6 -31.11 12.55 -42.85
C LEU A 6 -30.17 11.35 -42.70
N LEU A 7 -29.95 10.61 -43.77
CA LEU A 7 -28.96 9.50 -43.80
C LEU A 7 -27.53 9.98 -43.52
N SER A 8 -27.11 11.10 -44.10
CA SER A 8 -25.82 11.72 -43.86
C SER A 8 -25.62 12.16 -42.41
N LEU A 9 -26.66 12.76 -41.80
CA LEU A 9 -26.63 13.15 -40.39
C LEU A 9 -26.61 11.96 -39.44
N CYS A 10 -27.35 10.90 -39.75
CA CYS A 10 -27.30 9.66 -38.96
C CYS A 10 -25.92 8.97 -39.03
N LEU A 11 -25.31 8.92 -40.21
CA LEU A 11 -23.95 8.38 -40.38
C LEU A 11 -22.90 9.19 -39.62
N ALA A 12 -22.99 10.52 -39.67
CA ALA A 12 -22.11 11.40 -38.91
C ALA A 12 -22.25 11.18 -37.39
N ALA A 13 -23.49 11.05 -36.88
CA ALA A 13 -23.74 10.76 -35.48
C ALA A 13 -23.16 9.39 -35.04
N VAL A 14 -23.32 8.35 -35.86
CA VAL A 14 -22.79 7.02 -35.57
C VAL A 14 -21.25 7.04 -35.55
N VAL A 15 -20.62 7.71 -36.51
CA VAL A 15 -19.15 7.84 -36.54
C VAL A 15 -18.65 8.61 -35.34
N THR A 16 -19.27 9.68 -34.93
CA THR A 16 -18.86 10.42 -33.71
C THR A 16 -19.00 9.58 -32.45
N VAL A 17 -20.05 8.79 -32.31
CA VAL A 17 -20.21 7.86 -31.16
C VAL A 17 -19.11 6.79 -31.15
N ILE A 18 -18.81 6.19 -32.31
CA ILE A 18 -17.73 5.18 -32.43
C ILE A 18 -16.37 5.77 -32.06
N VAL A 19 -16.05 6.97 -32.53
CA VAL A 19 -14.80 7.65 -32.20
C VAL A 19 -14.74 7.95 -30.70
N PHE A 20 -15.84 8.39 -30.10
CA PHE A 20 -15.93 8.68 -28.67
C PHE A 20 -15.73 7.42 -27.80
N VAL A 21 -16.37 6.32 -28.16
CA VAL A 21 -16.23 5.03 -27.47
C VAL A 21 -14.81 4.50 -27.59
N ASN A 22 -14.19 4.59 -28.78
CA ASN A 22 -12.79 4.17 -28.97
C ASN A 22 -11.82 5.04 -28.19
N SER A 23 -12.02 6.34 -28.12
CA SER A 23 -11.22 7.25 -27.30
C SER A 23 -11.35 6.95 -25.80
N PHE A 24 -12.55 6.62 -25.35
CA PHE A 24 -12.80 6.24 -23.96
C PHE A 24 -12.15 4.89 -23.61
N SER A 25 -12.19 3.92 -24.54
CA SER A 25 -11.48 2.64 -24.36
C SER A 25 -9.96 2.81 -24.35
N TYR A 26 -9.44 3.75 -25.13
CA TYR A 26 -8.01 4.04 -25.15
C TYR A 26 -7.54 4.72 -23.87
N MET A 27 -8.32 5.61 -23.29
CA MET A 27 -8.00 6.22 -21.99
C MET A 27 -8.07 5.21 -20.83
N ASN A 28 -8.96 4.24 -20.91
CA ASN A 28 -9.08 3.19 -19.89
C ASN A 28 -7.99 2.10 -20.03
N SER A 29 -7.43 1.93 -21.23
CA SER A 29 -6.34 0.98 -21.48
C SER A 29 -4.96 1.51 -21.06
N SER A 30 -4.82 2.83 -20.88
CA SER A 30 -3.57 3.46 -20.42
C SER A 30 -3.36 3.40 -18.91
N SER A 31 -4.36 2.97 -18.14
CA SER A 31 -4.31 2.98 -16.67
C SER A 31 -4.05 1.61 -16.03
N SER A 32 -3.64 0.60 -16.80
CA SER A 32 -3.46 -0.74 -16.22
C SER A 32 -2.30 -1.53 -16.81
N LYS A 33 -1.18 -0.85 -17.09
CA LYS A 33 0.12 -1.52 -17.14
C LYS A 33 1.02 -0.95 -16.04
N ASN A 34 0.54 -0.96 -14.80
CA ASN A 34 1.45 -1.28 -13.73
C ASN A 34 1.78 -2.75 -13.93
N GLU A 35 2.89 -3.03 -14.58
CA GLU A 35 3.64 -4.22 -14.30
C GLU A 35 3.77 -4.27 -12.79
N GLN A 36 2.86 -4.97 -12.15
CA GLN A 36 3.17 -5.65 -10.92
C GLN A 36 4.29 -6.62 -11.32
N GLU A 37 5.48 -6.10 -11.38
CA GLU A 37 6.65 -6.88 -11.08
C GLU A 37 6.34 -7.50 -9.72
N ASN A 38 5.88 -8.74 -9.78
CA ASN A 38 5.59 -9.58 -8.64
C ASN A 38 6.94 -9.98 -8.03
N SER A 39 7.71 -8.97 -7.66
CA SER A 39 8.78 -9.15 -6.71
C SER A 39 8.07 -9.57 -5.43
N LYS A 40 8.03 -10.87 -5.18
CA LYS A 40 7.64 -11.44 -3.89
C LYS A 40 8.47 -10.72 -2.85
N VAL A 41 7.93 -9.63 -2.32
CA VAL A 41 8.56 -8.89 -1.24
C VAL A 41 8.67 -9.87 -0.08
N LYS A 42 9.87 -10.37 0.12
CA LYS A 42 10.15 -11.33 1.19
C LYS A 42 10.04 -10.58 2.51
N LEU A 43 8.92 -10.75 3.17
CA LEU A 43 8.72 -10.24 4.52
C LEU A 43 9.63 -11.02 5.47
N THR A 44 10.48 -10.33 6.19
CA THR A 44 11.41 -10.93 7.15
C THR A 44 11.27 -10.27 8.51
N LYS A 45 11.59 -11.01 9.56
CA LYS A 45 11.76 -10.46 10.91
C LYS A 45 13.19 -10.03 11.07
N ARG A 46 13.42 -8.80 11.49
CA ARG A 46 14.75 -8.22 11.68
C ARG A 46 14.78 -7.32 12.91
N LEU A 47 15.94 -6.86 13.29
CA LEU A 47 16.07 -5.83 14.33
C LEU A 47 15.36 -4.56 13.89
N PRO A 48 14.77 -3.79 14.83
CA PRO A 48 14.08 -2.56 14.50
C PRO A 48 15.05 -1.50 13.99
N ASP A 49 14.60 -0.72 13.00
CA ASP A 49 15.36 0.44 12.49
C ASP A 49 15.27 1.65 13.45
N ALA A 50 14.23 1.68 14.28
CA ALA A 50 14.01 2.72 15.28
C ALA A 50 13.29 2.16 16.52
N ILE A 51 13.52 2.75 17.66
CA ILE A 51 12.91 2.37 18.94
C ILE A 51 12.32 3.62 19.60
N ILE A 52 11.07 3.54 20.04
CA ILE A 52 10.43 4.58 20.85
C ILE A 52 10.80 4.32 22.31
N ILE A 53 11.73 5.10 22.85
CA ILE A 53 12.29 4.87 24.19
C ILE A 53 11.56 5.56 25.34
N GLY A 54 10.54 6.31 25.06
CA GLY A 54 9.92 6.89 26.16
C GLY A 54 9.18 8.05 26.10
N VAL A 55 8.63 8.74 27.07
CA VAL A 55 8.58 8.46 28.51
C VAL A 55 7.33 7.61 28.81
N LYS A 56 7.38 6.77 29.87
CA LYS A 56 6.23 5.97 30.29
C LYS A 56 4.99 6.86 30.51
N LYS A 57 3.83 6.46 29.96
CA LYS A 57 2.56 7.22 30.00
C LYS A 57 2.51 8.50 29.15
N CYS A 58 3.45 8.74 28.24
CA CYS A 58 3.45 9.90 27.33
C CYS A 58 2.90 9.59 25.92
N GLY A 59 1.99 8.64 25.79
CA GLY A 59 1.33 8.35 24.52
C GLY A 59 2.15 7.53 23.52
N THR A 60 3.18 6.82 23.95
CA THR A 60 3.99 5.96 23.10
C THR A 60 3.18 4.87 22.40
N THR A 61 2.17 4.31 23.04
CA THR A 61 1.24 3.35 22.44
C THR A 61 0.43 3.98 21.30
N THR A 62 -0.07 5.19 21.51
CA THR A 62 -0.82 5.95 20.51
C THR A 62 0.07 6.28 19.32
N LEU A 63 1.31 6.71 19.57
CA LEU A 63 2.29 6.97 18.52
C LEU A 63 2.57 5.70 17.70
N GLY A 64 2.76 4.55 18.34
CA GLY A 64 2.92 3.27 17.64
C GLY A 64 1.73 2.91 16.77
N GLN A 65 0.51 3.17 17.23
CA GLN A 65 -0.70 2.96 16.44
C GLN A 65 -0.75 3.89 15.23
N PHE A 66 -0.43 5.17 15.37
CA PHE A 66 -0.35 6.11 14.24
C PHE A 66 0.69 5.67 13.21
N LEU A 67 1.86 5.24 13.64
CA LEU A 67 2.91 4.76 12.75
C LEU A 67 2.47 3.54 11.94
N ASN A 68 1.68 2.64 12.52
CA ASN A 68 1.13 1.48 11.82
C ASN A 68 0.11 1.81 10.72
N HIS A 69 -0.42 3.04 10.67
CA HIS A 69 -1.23 3.47 9.53
C HIS A 69 -0.40 3.76 8.28
N HIS A 70 0.91 3.93 8.42
CA HIS A 70 1.78 4.17 7.28
C HIS A 70 2.15 2.83 6.60
N PRO A 71 1.96 2.68 5.29
CA PRO A 71 2.11 1.39 4.59
C PRO A 71 3.53 0.82 4.59
N SER A 72 4.54 1.65 4.85
CA SER A 72 5.94 1.23 4.90
C SER A 72 6.49 1.06 6.32
N ILE A 73 5.66 1.23 7.35
CA ILE A 73 6.08 1.12 8.74
C ILE A 73 5.37 -0.07 9.39
N ALA A 74 6.12 -0.95 10.00
CA ALA A 74 5.61 -2.03 10.81
C ALA A 74 6.05 -1.80 12.26
N ALA A 75 5.17 -1.20 13.05
CA ALA A 75 5.42 -0.99 14.47
C ALA A 75 4.85 -2.13 15.31
N THR A 76 5.54 -2.50 16.36
CA THR A 76 5.06 -3.45 17.37
C THR A 76 4.72 -2.72 18.67
N GLY A 77 3.95 -3.38 19.51
CA GLY A 77 3.70 -2.91 20.87
C GLY A 77 4.91 -3.06 21.79
N GLU A 78 4.67 -2.77 23.05
CA GLU A 78 5.69 -2.91 24.11
C GLU A 78 6.09 -4.38 24.29
N ILE A 79 7.38 -4.68 24.14
CA ILE A 79 7.92 -6.06 24.22
C ILE A 79 8.54 -6.35 25.60
N SER A 80 8.84 -5.31 26.38
CA SER A 80 9.53 -5.43 27.68
C SER A 80 10.82 -6.26 27.61
N TYR A 81 11.57 -6.16 26.53
CA TYR A 81 12.80 -6.92 26.37
C TYR A 81 13.93 -6.37 27.24
N PHE A 82 14.15 -5.05 27.20
CA PHE A 82 15.23 -4.40 27.95
C PHE A 82 14.91 -4.19 29.42
N GLU A 83 13.64 -4.07 29.77
CA GLU A 83 13.13 -3.81 31.11
C GLU A 83 13.01 -5.10 31.93
N ASN A 84 12.80 -6.25 31.28
CA ASN A 84 12.62 -7.53 31.93
C ASN A 84 13.87 -8.40 31.79
N TYR A 85 14.62 -8.58 32.88
CA TYR A 85 15.83 -9.36 32.90
C TYR A 85 15.68 -10.80 32.37
N LYS A 86 14.55 -11.46 32.65
CA LYS A 86 14.28 -12.81 32.13
C LYS A 86 14.12 -12.82 30.60
N ASN A 87 13.57 -11.77 30.03
CA ASN A 87 13.45 -11.64 28.58
C ASN A 87 14.81 -11.29 27.95
N TYR A 88 15.58 -10.45 28.59
CA TYR A 88 16.92 -10.08 28.15
C TYR A 88 17.86 -11.30 28.08
N LEU A 89 17.81 -12.19 29.06
CA LEU A 89 18.62 -13.42 29.09
C LEU A 89 18.29 -14.39 27.93
N LYS A 90 17.12 -14.29 27.31
CA LYS A 90 16.77 -15.11 26.12
C LYS A 90 17.53 -14.72 24.85
N GLY A 91 18.30 -13.63 24.91
CA GLY A 91 19.15 -13.17 23.84
C GLY A 91 18.44 -12.44 22.70
N PRO A 92 19.21 -11.88 21.76
CA PRO A 92 18.68 -11.06 20.67
C PRO A 92 17.78 -11.84 19.69
N ALA A 93 17.97 -13.13 19.55
CA ALA A 93 17.11 -13.97 18.71
C ALA A 93 15.65 -13.99 19.21
N TYR A 94 15.46 -14.01 20.53
CA TYR A 94 14.14 -13.87 21.14
C TYR A 94 13.52 -12.49 20.80
N TYR A 95 14.31 -11.44 20.88
CA TYR A 95 13.87 -10.08 20.56
C TYR A 95 13.41 -9.96 19.09
N VAL A 96 14.21 -10.44 18.15
CA VAL A 96 13.85 -10.45 16.71
C VAL A 96 12.57 -11.26 16.46
N LYS A 97 12.38 -12.37 17.19
CA LYS A 97 11.15 -13.18 17.06
C LYS A 97 9.88 -12.40 17.41
N GLN A 98 9.97 -11.40 18.30
CA GLN A 98 8.85 -10.55 18.69
C GLN A 98 8.56 -9.42 17.66
N MET A 99 9.50 -9.15 16.75
CA MET A 99 9.33 -8.11 15.74
C MET A 99 8.24 -8.47 14.74
N PRO A 100 7.53 -7.47 14.19
CA PRO A 100 6.62 -7.67 13.08
C PRO A 100 7.38 -8.06 11.81
N TYR A 101 6.68 -8.62 10.86
CA TYR A 101 7.24 -8.84 9.53
C TYR A 101 7.33 -7.49 8.81
N ALA A 102 8.51 -7.16 8.31
CA ALA A 102 8.80 -5.94 7.56
C ALA A 102 9.46 -6.26 6.21
N ARG A 103 9.36 -5.29 5.31
CA ARG A 103 9.98 -5.32 3.98
C ARG A 103 11.45 -4.95 4.07
#